data_8f7a34c59eb1d5b27de2a187d24c3f0e
#
_entry.id   8f7a34c59eb1d5b27de2a187d24c3f0e
#
_cell.length_a   1.000
_cell.length_b   1.000
_cell.length_c   1.000
_cell.angle_alpha   90.00
_cell.angle_beta   90.00
_cell.angle_gamma   90.00
#
_symmetry.space_group_name_H-M   'P 1'
#
loop_
_entity.id
_entity.type
_entity.pdbx_description
1 polymer ?
#
loop_
_entity_poly.entity_id
_entity_poly.type
_entity_poly.pdbx_seq_one_letter_code
_entity_poly.pdbx_strand_id
1 'polypeptide(L)'
;DLGITGIYLTPINESPSSHKYDTKDYTNIDPHFGNKEVMKNLVRIAHEKGIRVMLDGVFNHCGYEFAPWQDVVEKGPNSKYYNWFMVNKWPFEERGQNARKGNYYSFAFSDNMPKLNTNNKELRDYFLDICEMWVREYDVDGLRLDVANEVSHKFCKELRSRMKEIKDDFYILGEIWH
;
A
#
# COMPACT_ATOMS: atom_id res chain seq x y z
N ASP A 1 -14.17 12.61 -27.17
CA ASP A 1 -13.87 11.22 -26.83
C ASP A 1 -12.37 10.98 -26.94
N LEU A 2 -11.70 10.69 -25.80
CA LEU A 2 -10.25 10.51 -25.76
C LEU A 2 -9.81 9.07 -26.11
N GLY A 3 -10.79 8.14 -26.31
CA GLY A 3 -10.50 6.73 -26.64
C GLY A 3 -9.76 5.96 -25.55
N ILE A 4 -9.85 6.38 -24.28
CA ILE A 4 -9.22 5.67 -23.16
C ILE A 4 -9.94 4.36 -22.86
N THR A 5 -9.16 3.33 -22.49
CA THR A 5 -9.66 2.00 -22.13
C THR A 5 -9.34 1.59 -20.70
N GLY A 6 -8.62 2.43 -19.97
CA GLY A 6 -8.27 2.22 -18.57
C GLY A 6 -7.97 3.52 -17.85
N ILE A 7 -8.21 3.53 -16.56
CA ILE A 7 -7.81 4.60 -15.64
C ILE A 7 -6.97 4.01 -14.52
N TYR A 8 -5.95 4.74 -14.13
CA TYR A 8 -5.15 4.48 -12.97
C TYR A 8 -5.45 5.56 -11.92
N LEU A 9 -5.79 5.14 -10.71
CA LEU A 9 -6.01 6.01 -9.58
C LEU A 9 -4.77 6.01 -8.69
N THR A 10 -4.22 7.20 -8.43
CA THR A 10 -3.22 7.39 -7.36
C THR A 10 -3.82 6.97 -6.02
N PRO A 11 -3.03 6.85 -4.92
CA PRO A 11 -3.52 6.25 -3.68
C PRO A 11 -4.84 6.85 -3.20
N ILE A 12 -5.80 5.98 -2.87
CA ILE A 12 -7.15 6.35 -2.44
C ILE A 12 -7.41 6.06 -0.96
N ASN A 13 -6.48 5.37 -0.30
CA ASN A 13 -6.62 4.95 1.08
C ASN A 13 -6.46 6.12 2.07
N GLU A 14 -6.99 5.95 3.27
CA GLU A 14 -6.93 6.95 4.33
C GLU A 14 -5.48 7.34 4.67
N SER A 15 -5.20 8.63 4.60
CA SER A 15 -3.87 9.20 4.77
C SER A 15 -3.93 10.68 5.18
N PRO A 16 -3.00 11.18 6.00
CA PRO A 16 -2.98 12.57 6.44
C PRO A 16 -2.56 13.55 5.34
N SER A 17 -1.82 13.11 4.32
CA SER A 17 -1.33 13.99 3.24
C SER A 17 -2.32 14.12 2.10
N SER A 18 -2.11 15.12 1.25
CA SER A 18 -2.87 15.29 0.00
C SER A 18 -2.50 14.28 -1.07
N HIS A 19 -1.23 13.81 -1.10
CA HIS A 19 -0.75 12.82 -2.07
C HIS A 19 -1.11 11.38 -1.72
N LYS A 20 -1.45 11.09 -0.46
CA LYS A 20 -1.91 9.79 0.05
C LYS A 20 -0.88 8.63 0.03
N TYR A 21 0.39 8.87 -0.30
CA TYR A 21 1.43 7.82 -0.27
C TYR A 21 1.89 7.47 1.15
N ASP A 22 1.54 8.22 2.17
CA ASP A 22 1.74 7.93 3.59
C ASP A 22 0.49 7.29 4.18
N THR A 23 0.16 6.11 3.71
CA THR A 23 -1.07 5.39 4.05
C THR A 23 -1.18 5.10 5.55
N LYS A 24 -2.29 5.54 6.14
CA LYS A 24 -2.66 5.31 7.54
C LYS A 24 -3.51 4.04 7.71
N ASP A 25 -4.43 3.80 6.78
CA ASP A 25 -5.31 2.63 6.81
C ASP A 25 -5.56 2.12 5.39
N TYR A 26 -5.11 0.90 5.11
CA TYR A 26 -5.28 0.24 3.81
C TYR A 26 -6.68 -0.36 3.60
N THR A 27 -7.48 -0.45 4.64
CA THR A 27 -8.83 -1.05 4.59
C THR A 27 -9.92 -0.05 4.24
N ASN A 28 -9.65 1.25 4.45
CA ASN A 28 -10.61 2.32 4.24
C ASN A 28 -10.19 3.24 3.09
N ILE A 29 -11.19 3.75 2.39
CA ILE A 29 -11.03 4.83 1.43
C ILE A 29 -11.00 6.15 2.19
N ASP A 30 -10.12 7.07 1.79
CA ASP A 30 -10.05 8.39 2.38
C ASP A 30 -11.39 9.13 2.23
N PRO A 31 -11.93 9.72 3.31
CA PRO A 31 -13.22 10.41 3.27
C PRO A 31 -13.33 11.52 2.22
N HIS A 32 -12.20 12.12 1.79
CA HIS A 32 -12.20 13.10 0.70
C HIS A 32 -12.63 12.50 -0.65
N PHE A 33 -12.49 11.19 -0.85
CA PHE A 33 -12.89 10.47 -2.05
C PHE A 33 -14.22 9.74 -1.91
N GLY A 34 -14.82 9.79 -0.72
CA GLY A 34 -16.07 9.12 -0.42
C GLY A 34 -15.90 7.87 0.43
N ASN A 35 -16.44 6.75 -0.01
CA ASN A 35 -16.45 5.49 0.73
C ASN A 35 -16.44 4.28 -0.22
N LYS A 36 -16.50 3.08 0.35
CA LYS A 36 -16.52 1.81 -0.40
C LYS A 36 -17.63 1.75 -1.43
N GLU A 37 -18.82 2.23 -1.12
CA GLU A 37 -19.96 2.22 -2.07
C GLU A 37 -19.72 3.16 -3.25
N VAL A 38 -19.12 4.32 -3.02
CA VAL A 38 -18.72 5.25 -4.08
C VAL A 38 -17.70 4.59 -5.01
N MET A 39 -16.70 3.88 -4.44
CA MET A 39 -15.69 3.17 -5.21
C MET A 39 -16.29 2.04 -6.05
N LYS A 40 -17.14 1.20 -5.47
CA LYS A 40 -17.85 0.14 -6.20
C LYS A 40 -18.65 0.71 -7.37
N ASN A 41 -19.37 1.80 -7.13
CA ASN A 41 -20.15 2.46 -8.17
C ASN A 41 -19.27 3.05 -9.28
N LEU A 42 -18.12 3.64 -8.93
CA LEU A 42 -17.15 4.15 -9.90
C LEU A 42 -16.67 3.04 -10.83
N VAL A 43 -16.22 1.90 -10.26
CA VAL A 43 -15.73 0.77 -11.06
C VAL A 43 -16.83 0.19 -11.94
N ARG A 44 -18.04 0.00 -11.40
CA ARG A 44 -19.18 -0.48 -12.16
C ARG A 44 -19.48 0.40 -13.37
N ILE A 45 -19.53 1.74 -13.18
CA ILE A 45 -19.78 2.69 -14.27
C ILE A 45 -18.63 2.69 -15.29
N ALA A 46 -17.38 2.55 -14.83
CA ALA A 46 -16.23 2.44 -15.71
C ALA A 46 -16.35 1.19 -16.61
N HIS A 47 -16.66 0.03 -16.01
CA HIS A 47 -16.85 -1.22 -16.73
C HIS A 47 -17.99 -1.16 -17.75
N GLU A 48 -19.12 -0.53 -17.43
CA GLU A 48 -20.23 -0.30 -18.38
C GLU A 48 -19.78 0.51 -19.61
N LYS A 49 -18.70 1.29 -19.48
CA LYS A 49 -18.11 2.07 -20.58
C LYS A 49 -16.90 1.39 -21.22
N GLY A 50 -16.61 0.15 -20.87
CA GLY A 50 -15.44 -0.58 -21.34
C GLY A 50 -14.09 -0.05 -20.81
N ILE A 51 -14.10 0.64 -19.66
CA ILE A 51 -12.92 1.23 -19.03
C ILE A 51 -12.52 0.37 -17.83
N ARG A 52 -11.26 -0.09 -17.80
CA ARG A 52 -10.67 -0.79 -16.67
C ARG A 52 -10.18 0.17 -15.60
N VAL A 53 -10.14 -0.29 -14.34
CA VAL A 53 -9.71 0.53 -13.19
C VAL A 53 -8.54 -0.14 -12.48
N MET A 54 -7.44 0.60 -12.31
CA MET A 54 -6.25 0.17 -11.59
C MET A 54 -6.02 1.05 -10.36
N LEU A 55 -5.69 0.43 -9.21
CA LEU A 55 -5.32 1.14 -7.99
C LEU A 55 -3.81 1.20 -7.78
N ASP A 56 -3.38 2.10 -6.90
CA ASP A 56 -2.01 2.19 -6.42
C ASP A 56 -1.82 1.31 -5.17
N GLY A 57 -0.83 0.43 -5.20
CA GLY A 57 -0.40 -0.41 -4.09
C GLY A 57 0.87 0.15 -3.46
N VAL A 58 0.73 0.89 -2.37
CA VAL A 58 1.85 1.46 -1.61
C VAL A 58 2.30 0.46 -0.53
N PHE A 59 3.17 -0.49 -0.90
CA PHE A 59 3.60 -1.59 -0.03
C PHE A 59 5.09 -1.55 0.35
N ASN A 60 5.86 -0.61 -0.20
CA ASN A 60 7.24 -0.38 0.20
C ASN A 60 7.34 0.31 1.57
N HIS A 61 6.43 1.19 1.86
CA HIS A 61 6.36 1.98 3.09
C HIS A 61 4.90 2.24 3.46
N CYS A 62 4.66 2.67 4.68
CA CYS A 62 3.36 3.16 5.14
C CYS A 62 3.46 4.59 5.64
N GLY A 63 2.35 5.14 6.12
CA GLY A 63 2.35 6.41 6.84
C GLY A 63 2.77 6.25 8.31
N TYR A 64 3.24 7.33 8.91
CA TYR A 64 3.60 7.35 10.33
C TYR A 64 2.41 6.99 11.23
N GLU A 65 1.19 7.35 10.83
CA GLU A 65 -0.04 7.08 11.59
C GLU A 65 -0.61 5.66 11.39
N PHE A 66 0.05 4.80 10.62
CA PHE A 66 -0.36 3.40 10.48
C PHE A 66 -0.33 2.68 11.83
N ALA A 67 -1.45 2.11 12.26
CA ALA A 67 -1.60 1.57 13.60
C ALA A 67 -0.52 0.55 14.02
N PRO A 68 -0.09 -0.41 13.18
CA PRO A 68 1.03 -1.28 13.48
C PRO A 68 2.36 -0.53 13.71
N TRP A 69 2.60 0.57 12.99
CA TRP A 69 3.77 1.40 13.23
C TRP A 69 3.71 2.14 14.57
N GLN A 70 2.55 2.68 14.91
CA GLN A 70 2.36 3.34 16.22
C GLN A 70 2.59 2.39 17.38
N ASP A 71 2.17 1.13 17.26
CA ASP A 71 2.46 0.10 18.26
C ASP A 71 3.97 -0.17 18.40
N VAL A 72 4.71 -0.14 17.28
CA VAL A 72 6.19 -0.25 17.31
C VAL A 72 6.84 0.99 17.91
N VAL A 73 6.35 2.18 17.63
CA VAL A 73 6.85 3.43 18.25
C VAL A 73 6.73 3.37 19.76
N GLU A 74 5.59 2.89 20.26
CA GLU A 74 5.31 2.81 21.70
C GLU A 74 6.07 1.67 22.40
N LYS A 75 6.06 0.46 21.81
CA LYS A 75 6.50 -0.79 22.48
C LYS A 75 7.86 -1.29 22.01
N GLY A 76 8.37 -0.77 20.91
CA GLY A 76 9.63 -1.23 20.31
C GLY A 76 9.64 -2.74 20.05
N PRO A 77 10.71 -3.45 20.49
CA PRO A 77 10.84 -4.90 20.27
C PRO A 77 9.73 -5.76 20.92
N ASN A 78 8.94 -5.20 21.83
CA ASN A 78 7.80 -5.88 22.44
C ASN A 78 6.51 -5.79 21.60
N SER A 79 6.51 -5.02 20.54
CA SER A 79 5.41 -4.98 19.58
C SER A 79 5.38 -6.25 18.76
N LYS A 80 4.19 -6.84 18.60
CA LYS A 80 3.99 -7.99 17.67
C LYS A 80 4.27 -7.60 16.20
N TYR A 81 4.23 -6.32 15.87
CA TYR A 81 4.49 -5.79 14.54
C TYR A 81 5.94 -5.36 14.31
N TYR A 82 6.84 -5.51 15.30
CA TYR A 82 8.21 -5.03 15.19
C TYR A 82 8.92 -5.49 13.92
N ASN A 83 8.77 -6.77 13.57
CA ASN A 83 9.38 -7.37 12.39
C ASN A 83 8.66 -7.05 11.05
N TRP A 84 7.56 -6.29 11.10
CA TRP A 84 6.92 -5.75 9.90
C TRP A 84 7.69 -4.58 9.31
N PHE A 85 8.61 -4.01 10.08
CA PHE A 85 9.40 -2.83 9.73
C PHE A 85 10.90 -3.12 9.77
N MET A 86 11.68 -2.25 9.16
CA MET A 86 13.13 -2.34 9.13
C MET A 86 13.73 -1.37 10.18
N VAL A 87 13.71 -1.79 11.43
CA VAL A 87 14.21 -1.02 12.59
C VAL A 87 15.61 -1.46 12.98
N ASN A 88 16.50 -0.49 13.15
CA ASN A 88 17.89 -0.71 13.57
C ASN A 88 18.12 -0.39 15.06
N LYS A 89 17.40 0.63 15.58
CA LYS A 89 17.59 1.11 16.95
C LYS A 89 16.25 1.58 17.53
N TRP A 90 16.01 1.25 18.78
CA TRP A 90 14.91 1.73 19.60
C TRP A 90 15.43 1.99 21.04
N PRO A 91 14.92 2.94 21.84
CA PRO A 91 13.80 3.83 21.55
C PRO A 91 14.12 4.87 20.46
N PHE A 92 13.05 5.36 19.81
CA PHE A 92 13.17 6.41 18.82
C PHE A 92 13.40 7.77 19.46
N GLU A 93 14.02 8.66 18.71
CA GLU A 93 14.16 10.06 19.03
C GLU A 93 12.91 10.85 18.63
N GLU A 94 12.95 12.16 18.82
CA GLU A 94 11.90 13.05 18.34
C GLU A 94 11.65 12.85 16.84
N ARG A 95 10.38 12.90 16.44
CA ARG A 95 9.97 12.74 15.03
C ARG A 95 10.68 13.74 14.14
N GLY A 96 11.16 13.28 13.00
CA GLY A 96 11.98 14.05 12.06
C GLY A 96 13.49 13.81 12.19
N GLN A 97 13.94 13.08 13.23
CA GLN A 97 15.37 12.83 13.46
C GLN A 97 15.80 11.38 13.19
N ASN A 98 14.86 10.45 13.10
CA ASN A 98 15.13 9.01 13.18
C ASN A 98 15.67 8.41 11.89
N ALA A 99 15.01 8.64 10.76
CA ALA A 99 15.39 8.06 9.48
C ALA A 99 16.79 8.52 9.04
N ARG A 100 17.08 9.81 9.18
CA ARG A 100 18.41 10.37 8.85
C ARG A 100 19.53 9.86 9.75
N LYS A 101 19.22 9.50 10.99
CA LYS A 101 20.16 8.89 11.94
C LYS A 101 20.26 7.37 11.78
N GLY A 102 19.46 6.79 10.89
CA GLY A 102 19.45 5.35 10.65
C GLY A 102 18.79 4.53 11.75
N ASN A 103 17.91 5.13 12.59
CA ASN A 103 17.19 4.38 13.62
C ASN A 103 16.22 3.38 13.00
N TYR A 104 15.63 3.72 11.85
CA TYR A 104 14.86 2.83 10.98
C TYR A 104 14.97 3.26 9.51
N TYR A 105 14.71 2.33 8.60
CA TYR A 105 14.63 2.65 7.19
C TYR A 105 13.30 3.33 6.86
N SER A 106 13.34 4.24 5.89
CA SER A 106 12.17 4.98 5.43
C SER A 106 12.29 5.33 3.96
N PHE A 107 11.17 5.64 3.33
CA PHE A 107 11.19 6.20 1.98
C PHE A 107 11.68 7.65 2.03
N ALA A 108 12.61 7.98 1.13
CA ALA A 108 13.19 9.33 0.98
C ALA A 108 13.75 9.94 2.29
N PHE A 109 14.24 9.10 3.21
CA PHE A 109 14.73 9.52 4.54
C PHE A 109 13.70 10.32 5.37
N SER A 110 12.43 10.11 5.10
CA SER A 110 11.32 10.76 5.81
C SER A 110 10.84 9.92 6.97
N ASP A 111 10.87 10.44 8.19
CA ASP A 111 10.30 9.78 9.35
C ASP A 111 8.80 9.46 9.17
N ASN A 112 8.13 10.17 8.24
CA ASN A 112 6.71 10.01 7.99
C ASN A 112 6.35 8.77 7.16
N MET A 113 7.34 8.14 6.54
CA MET A 113 7.13 7.00 5.64
C MET A 113 8.05 5.82 5.99
N PRO A 114 7.84 5.17 7.16
CA PRO A 114 8.65 4.03 7.61
C PRO A 114 8.56 2.87 6.63
N LYS A 115 9.73 2.26 6.35
CA LYS A 115 9.84 1.16 5.40
C LYS A 115 9.27 -0.13 5.96
N LEU A 116 8.47 -0.79 5.13
CA LEU A 116 7.87 -2.08 5.40
C LEU A 116 8.82 -3.22 4.99
N ASN A 117 8.86 -4.28 5.80
CA ASN A 117 9.62 -5.48 5.54
C ASN A 117 8.77 -6.52 4.80
N THR A 118 8.65 -6.40 3.50
CA THR A 118 7.87 -7.33 2.67
C THR A 118 8.47 -8.73 2.56
N ASN A 119 9.62 -9.01 3.22
CA ASN A 119 10.11 -10.37 3.48
C ASN A 119 9.40 -11.04 4.67
N ASN A 120 8.76 -10.28 5.55
CA ASN A 120 7.99 -10.82 6.66
C ASN A 120 6.68 -11.47 6.14
N LYS A 121 6.43 -12.70 6.56
CA LYS A 121 5.28 -13.47 6.06
C LYS A 121 3.94 -12.89 6.50
N GLU A 122 3.82 -12.49 7.77
CA GLU A 122 2.57 -11.95 8.32
C GLU A 122 2.18 -10.63 7.64
N LEU A 123 3.18 -9.78 7.37
CA LEU A 123 2.95 -8.54 6.63
C LEU A 123 2.52 -8.82 5.19
N ARG A 124 3.15 -9.81 4.51
CA ARG A 124 2.72 -10.20 3.17
C ARG A 124 1.29 -10.70 3.17
N ASP A 125 0.95 -11.61 4.09
CA ASP A 125 -0.41 -12.13 4.22
C ASP A 125 -1.42 -10.99 4.42
N TYR A 126 -1.12 -10.03 5.30
CA TYR A 126 -1.94 -8.84 5.51
C TYR A 126 -2.19 -8.07 4.20
N PHE A 127 -1.15 -7.78 3.42
CA PHE A 127 -1.32 -7.05 2.16
C PHE A 127 -2.00 -7.87 1.07
N LEU A 128 -1.77 -9.17 1.03
CA LEU A 128 -2.48 -10.07 0.11
C LEU A 128 -3.98 -10.08 0.39
N ASP A 129 -4.38 -10.11 1.67
CA ASP A 129 -5.79 -10.03 2.07
C ASP A 129 -6.41 -8.67 1.70
N ILE A 130 -5.67 -7.57 1.85
CA ILE A 130 -6.10 -6.24 1.40
C ILE A 130 -6.32 -6.20 -0.11
N CYS A 131 -5.35 -6.69 -0.90
CA CYS A 131 -5.47 -6.73 -2.35
C CYS A 131 -6.64 -7.62 -2.80
N GLU A 132 -6.82 -8.77 -2.17
CA GLU A 132 -7.96 -9.65 -2.43
C GLU A 132 -9.30 -8.94 -2.13
N MET A 133 -9.38 -8.22 -1.02
CA MET A 133 -10.56 -7.42 -0.67
C MET A 133 -10.84 -6.37 -1.76
N TRP A 134 -9.82 -5.65 -2.24
CA TRP A 134 -10.01 -4.66 -3.31
C TRP A 134 -10.54 -5.29 -4.60
N VAL A 135 -10.04 -6.47 -4.98
CA VAL A 135 -10.52 -7.16 -6.18
C VAL A 135 -11.94 -7.69 -5.98
N ARG A 136 -12.22 -8.36 -4.85
CA ARG A 136 -13.54 -8.97 -4.61
C ARG A 136 -14.63 -7.95 -4.31
N GLU A 137 -14.32 -6.88 -3.57
CA GLU A 137 -15.32 -5.89 -3.17
C GLU A 137 -15.49 -4.77 -4.19
N TYR A 138 -14.40 -4.30 -4.82
CA TYR A 138 -14.46 -3.16 -5.76
C TYR A 138 -14.39 -3.58 -7.22
N ASP A 139 -14.06 -4.84 -7.50
CA ASP A 139 -13.90 -5.39 -8.86
C ASP A 139 -12.84 -4.68 -9.71
N VAL A 140 -11.78 -4.17 -9.07
CA VAL A 140 -10.69 -3.51 -9.78
C VAL A 140 -9.92 -4.48 -10.69
N ASP A 141 -9.30 -3.97 -11.75
CA ASP A 141 -8.71 -4.75 -12.83
C ASP A 141 -7.19 -4.84 -12.74
N GLY A 142 -6.58 -4.09 -11.83
CA GLY A 142 -5.13 -4.12 -11.68
C GLY A 142 -4.60 -3.30 -10.53
N LEU A 143 -3.29 -3.44 -10.32
CA LEU A 143 -2.51 -2.68 -9.34
C LEU A 143 -1.23 -2.12 -9.99
N ARG A 144 -0.93 -0.87 -9.70
CA ARG A 144 0.42 -0.33 -9.87
C ARG A 144 1.13 -0.44 -8.52
N LEU A 145 2.29 -1.05 -8.48
CA LEU A 145 3.12 -1.16 -7.28
C LEU A 145 4.07 0.03 -7.21
N ASP A 146 3.86 0.87 -6.21
CA ASP A 146 4.74 1.98 -5.87
C ASP A 146 6.11 1.46 -5.43
N VAL A 147 7.20 2.05 -5.95
CA VAL A 147 8.59 1.67 -5.64
C VAL A 147 8.81 0.15 -5.70
N ALA A 148 8.37 -0.50 -6.76
CA ALA A 148 8.33 -1.96 -6.87
C ALA A 148 9.72 -2.62 -6.83
N ASN A 149 10.79 -1.90 -7.21
CA ASN A 149 12.16 -2.38 -7.10
C ASN A 149 12.64 -2.59 -5.67
N GLU A 150 11.98 -2.01 -4.68
CA GLU A 150 12.29 -2.15 -3.26
C GLU A 150 11.35 -3.10 -2.51
N VAL A 151 10.33 -3.61 -3.18
CA VAL A 151 9.40 -4.62 -2.65
C VAL A 151 9.96 -6.01 -2.91
N SER A 152 9.80 -6.95 -1.98
CA SER A 152 10.39 -8.29 -2.15
C SER A 152 9.81 -9.04 -3.35
N HIS A 153 10.67 -9.72 -4.11
CA HIS A 153 10.25 -10.56 -5.24
C HIS A 153 9.26 -11.66 -4.80
N LYS A 154 9.40 -12.14 -3.57
CA LYS A 154 8.49 -13.14 -3.02
C LYS A 154 7.07 -12.58 -2.89
N PHE A 155 6.92 -11.38 -2.35
CA PHE A 155 5.63 -10.70 -2.28
C PHE A 155 5.03 -10.49 -3.68
N CYS A 156 5.82 -10.00 -4.63
CA CYS A 156 5.34 -9.77 -6.01
C CYS A 156 4.82 -11.06 -6.65
N LYS A 157 5.51 -12.20 -6.43
CA LYS A 157 5.08 -13.51 -6.95
C LYS A 157 3.80 -14.01 -6.30
N GLU A 158 3.73 -13.93 -4.96
CA GLU A 158 2.53 -14.33 -4.19
C GLU A 158 1.32 -13.47 -4.56
N LEU A 159 1.52 -12.14 -4.69
CA LEU A 159 0.49 -11.21 -5.13
C LEU A 159 -0.03 -11.57 -6.53
N ARG A 160 0.87 -11.78 -7.49
CA ARG A 160 0.50 -12.15 -8.86
C ARG A 160 -0.31 -13.45 -8.88
N SER A 161 0.17 -14.48 -8.17
CA SER A 161 -0.51 -15.78 -8.12
C SER A 161 -1.93 -15.61 -7.57
N ARG A 162 -2.06 -15.00 -6.40
CA ARG A 162 -3.33 -14.84 -5.70
C ARG A 162 -4.35 -13.98 -6.47
N MET A 163 -3.89 -12.89 -7.10
CA MET A 163 -4.79 -12.05 -7.90
C MET A 163 -5.25 -12.74 -9.17
N LYS A 164 -4.38 -13.51 -9.83
CA LYS A 164 -4.71 -14.28 -11.03
C LYS A 164 -5.70 -15.44 -10.76
N GLU A 165 -5.71 -15.99 -9.56
CA GLU A 165 -6.70 -16.97 -9.14
C GLU A 165 -8.12 -16.37 -9.02
N ILE A 166 -8.22 -15.09 -8.70
CA ILE A 166 -9.50 -14.38 -8.56
C ILE A 166 -9.96 -13.82 -9.91
N LYS A 167 -9.04 -13.22 -10.67
CA LYS A 167 -9.29 -12.55 -11.95
C LYS A 167 -8.09 -12.83 -12.86
N ASP A 168 -8.24 -13.74 -13.82
CA ASP A 168 -7.15 -14.25 -14.66
C ASP A 168 -6.48 -13.19 -15.54
N ASP A 169 -7.20 -12.16 -15.93
CA ASP A 169 -6.71 -11.01 -16.70
C ASP A 169 -6.25 -9.83 -15.82
N PHE A 170 -6.16 -10.01 -14.49
CA PHE A 170 -5.69 -8.97 -13.56
C PHE A 170 -4.30 -8.47 -13.94
N TYR A 171 -4.14 -7.15 -14.02
CA TYR A 171 -2.89 -6.52 -14.47
C TYR A 171 -2.08 -5.96 -13.29
N ILE A 172 -0.76 -6.26 -13.26
CA ILE A 172 0.15 -5.71 -12.25
C ILE A 172 1.28 -4.98 -12.96
N LEU A 173 1.43 -3.69 -12.62
CA LEU A 173 2.48 -2.80 -13.12
C LEU A 173 3.41 -2.43 -11.97
N GLY A 174 4.71 -2.57 -12.14
CA GLY A 174 5.71 -2.10 -11.16
C GLY A 174 6.30 -0.75 -11.56
N GLU A 175 6.36 0.20 -10.64
CA GLU A 175 7.20 1.39 -10.79
C GLU A 175 8.64 1.04 -10.41
N ILE A 176 9.59 1.37 -11.31
CA ILE A 176 11.02 1.10 -11.11
C ILE A 176 11.79 2.41 -11.15
N TRP A 177 12.55 2.65 -10.09
CA TRP A 177 13.52 3.76 -9.99
C TRP A 177 14.92 3.25 -10.30
N HIS A 178 15.69 4.02 -11.06
CA HIS A 178 17.10 3.74 -11.37
C HIS A 178 18.01 4.81 -10.78
#